data_2e366fae814b8418f541db25f73ea784
#
_entry.id   2e366fae814b8418f541db25f73ea784
#
_cell.length_a   1.000
_cell.length_b   1.000
_cell.length_c   1.000
_cell.angle_alpha   90.00
_cell.angle_beta   90.00
_cell.angle_gamma   90.00
#
_symmetry.space_group_name_H-M   'P 1'
#
loop_
_entity.id
_entity.type
_entity.pdbx_description
1 polymer ?
#
loop_
_entity_poly.entity_id
_entity_poly.type
_entity_poly.pdbx_seq_one_letter_code
_entity_poly.pdbx_strand_id
1 'polypeptide(L)'
;MDLPKGFNNEVIEARENTSDKTSNSLKSKVSISPLKPGGASFKTNVLIKKSGSKYLYKPSIGSALFCFIFLAVGLGILFYGLFPLFKNNFDLSEVNWILLIAGLIFGGAGATMFYTIYKPRVFDKQLGYYYKSYNTKIHRRDIATSKTYIPLKSIKAIQLIGEHIKSDESSYNSFELNLVLEDASRKNVVDHGNLKSIIADAETLSEFLNIPIWHAGSLKD
;
A
#
# COMPACT_ATOMS: atom_id res chain seq x y z
N MET A 1 11.65 -19.99 4.57
CA MET A 1 10.30 -20.07 5.19
C MET A 1 9.39 -20.66 4.14
N ASP A 2 8.96 -21.89 4.32
CA ASP A 2 8.03 -22.52 3.39
C ASP A 2 6.69 -21.80 3.44
N LEU A 3 6.06 -21.58 2.29
CA LEU A 3 4.71 -21.05 2.20
C LEU A 3 3.76 -21.95 3.04
N PRO A 4 2.74 -21.39 3.70
CA PRO A 4 1.80 -22.18 4.49
C PRO A 4 1.27 -23.38 3.68
N LYS A 5 1.17 -24.56 4.32
CA LYS A 5 0.52 -25.75 3.74
C LYS A 5 -0.91 -25.38 3.34
N GLY A 6 -1.20 -25.39 2.04
CA GLY A 6 -2.46 -24.94 1.46
C GLY A 6 -2.31 -23.84 0.41
N PHE A 7 -1.09 -23.36 0.19
CA PHE A 7 -0.80 -22.56 -0.99
C PHE A 7 -0.74 -23.52 -2.17
N ASN A 8 -1.82 -23.56 -2.94
CA ASN A 8 -1.99 -24.56 -3.99
C ASN A 8 -1.14 -24.17 -5.20
N ASN A 9 0.07 -24.73 -5.31
CA ASN A 9 0.93 -24.59 -6.50
C ASN A 9 0.18 -25.02 -7.77
N GLU A 10 -0.74 -25.99 -7.67
CA GLU A 10 -1.58 -26.45 -8.78
C GLU A 10 -2.49 -25.34 -9.36
N VAL A 11 -3.03 -24.44 -8.52
CA VAL A 11 -3.83 -23.32 -9.03
C VAL A 11 -2.96 -22.29 -9.77
N ILE A 12 -1.70 -22.15 -9.37
CA ILE A 12 -0.73 -21.30 -10.04
C ILE A 12 -0.30 -21.92 -11.37
N GLU A 13 0.04 -23.20 -11.39
CA GLU A 13 0.47 -23.94 -12.59
C GLU A 13 -0.65 -24.08 -13.63
N ALA A 14 -1.89 -24.34 -13.23
CA ALA A 14 -3.02 -24.45 -14.15
C ALA A 14 -3.36 -23.13 -14.87
N ARG A 15 -3.09 -21.98 -14.22
CA ARG A 15 -3.27 -20.65 -14.85
C ARG A 15 -2.06 -20.19 -15.65
N GLU A 16 -0.86 -20.68 -15.37
CA GLU A 16 0.33 -20.45 -16.17
C GLU A 16 0.28 -21.13 -17.54
N ASN A 17 -0.34 -22.30 -17.64
CA ASN A 17 -0.36 -23.15 -18.85
C ASN A 17 -1.14 -22.58 -20.04
N THR A 18 -1.94 -21.53 -19.88
CA THR A 18 -2.80 -21.01 -20.96
C THR A 18 -2.23 -19.82 -21.73
N SER A 19 -1.09 -19.25 -21.31
CA SER A 19 -0.47 -18.11 -22.02
C SER A 19 1.08 -18.19 -22.10
N ASP A 20 1.62 -19.39 -22.19
CA ASP A 20 2.94 -19.77 -21.69
C ASP A 20 4.19 -19.13 -22.31
N LYS A 21 4.24 -18.84 -23.58
CA LYS A 21 5.51 -18.34 -24.17
C LYS A 21 5.73 -16.86 -23.92
N THR A 22 4.68 -16.04 -23.98
CA THR A 22 4.78 -14.58 -23.78
C THR A 22 4.92 -14.24 -22.30
N SER A 23 4.24 -15.00 -21.43
CA SER A 23 4.32 -14.84 -19.97
C SER A 23 5.71 -15.17 -19.45
N ASN A 24 6.33 -16.26 -19.90
CA ASN A 24 7.66 -16.68 -19.46
C ASN A 24 8.76 -15.68 -19.92
N SER A 25 8.64 -15.12 -21.11
CA SER A 25 9.58 -14.10 -21.59
C SER A 25 9.43 -12.76 -20.83
N LEU A 26 8.24 -12.43 -20.38
CA LEU A 26 8.01 -11.26 -19.54
C LEU A 26 8.52 -11.49 -18.11
N LYS A 27 8.24 -12.65 -17.53
CA LYS A 27 8.67 -13.05 -16.17
C LYS A 27 10.20 -12.98 -16.01
N SER A 28 10.97 -13.39 -17.04
CA SER A 28 12.43 -13.32 -17.00
C SER A 28 13.01 -11.91 -17.03
N LYS A 29 12.24 -10.91 -17.49
CA LYS A 29 12.64 -9.50 -17.54
C LYS A 29 12.27 -8.72 -16.27
N VAL A 30 11.36 -9.28 -15.47
CA VAL A 30 10.85 -8.59 -14.27
C VAL A 30 11.81 -8.82 -13.11
N SER A 31 12.26 -7.73 -12.48
CA SER A 31 13.10 -7.81 -11.29
C SER A 31 12.36 -8.48 -10.12
N ILE A 32 13.10 -9.24 -9.33
CA ILE A 32 12.61 -9.92 -8.12
C ILE A 32 12.94 -9.16 -6.82
N SER A 33 13.66 -8.03 -6.90
CA SER A 33 13.97 -7.21 -5.75
C SER A 33 12.75 -6.39 -5.29
N PRO A 34 12.61 -6.08 -4.00
CA PRO A 34 11.58 -5.16 -3.51
C PRO A 34 11.60 -3.82 -4.24
N LEU A 35 10.41 -3.27 -4.53
CA LEU A 35 10.27 -1.89 -5.05
C LEU A 35 10.39 -0.86 -3.94
N LYS A 36 10.00 -1.24 -2.72
CA LYS A 36 10.02 -0.40 -1.54
C LYS A 36 10.66 -1.16 -0.37
N PRO A 37 12.01 -1.20 -0.32
CA PRO A 37 12.71 -1.84 0.78
C PRO A 37 12.28 -1.26 2.15
N GLY A 38 12.28 -2.09 3.18
CA GLY A 38 11.95 -1.66 4.53
C GLY A 38 10.44 -1.50 4.79
N GLY A 39 9.62 -2.34 4.20
CA GLY A 39 8.15 -2.33 4.34
C GLY A 39 7.64 -2.50 5.77
N ALA A 40 6.34 -2.59 5.96
CA ALA A 40 5.70 -2.62 7.28
C ALA A 40 5.70 -4.02 7.88
N SER A 41 5.91 -4.11 9.21
CA SER A 41 5.82 -5.36 10.01
C SER A 41 4.38 -5.78 10.33
N PHE A 42 3.40 -4.94 10.05
CA PHE A 42 1.98 -5.18 10.35
C PHE A 42 1.10 -5.01 9.11
N LYS A 43 -0.17 -5.41 9.20
CA LYS A 43 -1.13 -5.25 8.10
C LYS A 43 -1.49 -3.77 7.92
N THR A 44 -1.01 -3.14 6.84
CA THR A 44 -1.22 -1.72 6.58
C THR A 44 -2.57 -1.41 5.92
N ASN A 45 -3.03 -2.30 5.05
CA ASN A 45 -4.23 -2.10 4.23
C ASN A 45 -5.12 -3.35 4.23
N VAL A 46 -6.38 -3.17 3.89
CA VAL A 46 -7.41 -4.22 3.73
C VAL A 46 -8.03 -4.06 2.36
N LEU A 47 -8.06 -5.15 1.60
CA LEU A 47 -8.78 -5.22 0.33
C LEU A 47 -10.28 -5.40 0.61
N ILE A 48 -11.10 -4.56 0.03
CA ILE A 48 -12.56 -4.65 0.14
C ILE A 48 -13.24 -4.67 -1.22
N LYS A 49 -14.24 -5.52 -1.35
CA LYS A 49 -15.14 -5.54 -2.50
C LYS A 49 -16.16 -4.42 -2.36
N LYS A 50 -16.13 -3.46 -3.27
CA LYS A 50 -17.11 -2.36 -3.30
C LYS A 50 -18.34 -2.72 -4.12
N SER A 51 -18.12 -3.45 -5.23
CA SER A 51 -19.18 -3.99 -6.11
C SER A 51 -18.63 -5.18 -6.91
N GLY A 52 -19.42 -5.82 -7.73
CA GLY A 52 -18.96 -6.88 -8.65
C GLY A 52 -17.86 -6.44 -9.62
N SER A 53 -17.78 -5.13 -9.92
CA SER A 53 -16.81 -4.54 -10.85
C SER A 53 -15.71 -3.74 -10.18
N LYS A 54 -15.68 -3.63 -8.83
CA LYS A 54 -14.77 -2.73 -8.14
C LYS A 54 -14.25 -3.27 -6.82
N TYR A 55 -12.92 -3.32 -6.70
CA TYR A 55 -12.18 -3.55 -5.47
C TYR A 55 -11.35 -2.33 -5.09
N LEU A 56 -11.12 -2.15 -3.80
CA LEU A 56 -10.25 -1.08 -3.33
C LEU A 56 -9.54 -1.45 -2.01
N TYR A 57 -8.33 -0.95 -1.85
CA TYR A 57 -7.63 -0.99 -0.58
C TYR A 57 -8.01 0.21 0.29
N LYS A 58 -8.29 -0.08 1.55
CA LYS A 58 -8.42 0.89 2.64
C LYS A 58 -7.33 0.67 3.68
N PRO A 59 -6.99 1.69 4.49
CA PRO A 59 -6.14 1.48 5.66
C PRO A 59 -6.76 0.43 6.59
N SER A 60 -5.89 -0.37 7.22
CA SER A 60 -6.28 -1.21 8.34
C SER A 60 -6.56 -0.34 9.59
N ILE A 61 -7.24 -0.92 10.58
CA ILE A 61 -7.46 -0.26 11.87
C ILE A 61 -6.11 0.09 12.54
N GLY A 62 -5.12 -0.82 12.45
CA GLY A 62 -3.78 -0.57 12.99
C GLY A 62 -3.09 0.64 12.35
N SER A 63 -3.15 0.76 11.02
CA SER A 63 -2.62 1.94 10.31
C SER A 63 -3.35 3.22 10.67
N ALA A 64 -4.67 3.16 10.81
CA ALA A 64 -5.48 4.30 11.20
C ALA A 64 -5.13 4.78 12.61
N LEU A 65 -5.02 3.84 13.56
CA LEU A 65 -4.65 4.13 14.95
C LEU A 65 -3.24 4.72 15.04
N PHE A 66 -2.28 4.16 14.30
CA PHE A 66 -0.92 4.69 14.24
C PHE A 66 -0.88 6.15 13.79
N CYS A 67 -1.56 6.49 12.69
CA CYS A 67 -1.66 7.87 12.22
C CYS A 67 -2.36 8.78 13.25
N PHE A 68 -3.42 8.26 13.88
CA PHE A 68 -4.19 9.01 14.90
C PHE A 68 -3.34 9.37 16.11
N ILE A 69 -2.47 8.47 16.59
CA ILE A 69 -1.58 8.75 17.72
C ILE A 69 -0.67 9.93 17.40
N PHE A 70 -0.01 9.95 16.23
CA PHE A 70 0.85 11.07 15.84
C PHE A 70 0.08 12.39 15.75
N LEU A 71 -1.11 12.36 15.16
CA LEU A 71 -1.94 13.55 15.05
C LEU A 71 -2.41 14.04 16.42
N ALA A 72 -2.89 13.15 17.27
CA ALA A 72 -3.37 13.47 18.62
C ALA A 72 -2.26 14.04 19.51
N VAL A 73 -1.07 13.44 19.49
CA VAL A 73 0.11 13.93 20.20
C VAL A 73 0.49 15.33 19.69
N GLY A 74 0.56 15.51 18.37
CA GLY A 74 0.88 16.81 17.79
C GLY A 74 -0.11 17.91 18.17
N LEU A 75 -1.41 17.61 18.07
CA LEU A 75 -2.47 18.55 18.49
C LEU A 75 -2.44 18.82 19.99
N GLY A 76 -2.17 17.81 20.83
CA GLY A 76 -2.02 17.96 22.27
C GLY A 76 -0.86 18.89 22.65
N ILE A 77 0.30 18.71 22.02
CA ILE A 77 1.47 19.59 22.21
C ILE A 77 1.17 21.02 21.76
N LEU A 78 0.51 21.19 20.60
CA LEU A 78 0.08 22.51 20.12
C LEU A 78 -0.87 23.20 21.11
N PHE A 79 -1.89 22.46 21.56
CA PHE A 79 -2.84 22.98 22.53
C PHE A 79 -2.16 23.42 23.84
N TYR A 80 -1.25 22.58 24.36
CA TYR A 80 -0.51 22.89 25.57
C TYR A 80 0.40 24.11 25.39
N GLY A 81 1.11 24.21 24.25
CA GLY A 81 1.98 25.36 23.93
C GLY A 81 1.22 26.69 23.73
N LEU A 82 -0.03 26.61 23.25
CA LEU A 82 -0.89 27.76 23.06
C LEU A 82 -1.74 28.11 24.30
N PHE A 83 -1.85 27.21 25.28
CA PHE A 83 -2.69 27.37 26.44
C PHE A 83 -2.44 28.65 27.24
N PRO A 84 -1.17 29.14 27.44
CA PRO A 84 -0.87 30.38 28.10
C PRO A 84 -1.53 31.61 27.45
N LEU A 85 -1.68 31.63 26.12
CA LEU A 85 -2.36 32.72 25.42
C LEU A 85 -3.81 32.93 25.91
N PHE A 86 -4.52 31.83 26.13
CA PHE A 86 -5.93 31.91 26.59
C PHE A 86 -6.05 32.32 28.06
N LYS A 87 -4.98 32.07 28.86
CA LYS A 87 -4.96 32.40 30.27
C LYS A 87 -4.50 33.83 30.54
N ASN A 88 -3.59 34.38 29.71
CA ASN A 88 -2.87 35.62 29.98
C ASN A 88 -3.22 36.72 28.94
N ASN A 89 -4.51 36.92 28.63
CA ASN A 89 -4.98 37.95 27.71
C ASN A 89 -4.26 38.04 26.37
N PHE A 90 -3.88 36.88 25.78
CA PHE A 90 -3.15 36.77 24.52
C PHE A 90 -1.74 37.37 24.53
N ASP A 91 -1.05 37.34 25.66
CA ASP A 91 0.35 37.75 25.75
C ASP A 91 1.25 36.74 25.06
N LEU A 92 1.86 37.16 23.95
CA LEU A 92 2.76 36.33 23.12
C LEU A 92 4.10 36.02 23.81
N SER A 93 4.47 36.74 24.85
CA SER A 93 5.72 36.48 25.60
C SER A 93 5.65 35.19 26.40
N GLU A 94 4.48 34.72 26.74
CA GLU A 94 4.22 33.50 27.49
C GLU A 94 4.15 32.23 26.61
N VAL A 95 4.24 32.39 25.30
CA VAL A 95 4.14 31.25 24.35
C VAL A 95 5.42 30.43 24.35
N ASN A 96 5.29 29.11 24.55
CA ASN A 96 6.41 28.21 24.40
C ASN A 96 6.59 27.83 22.92
N TRP A 97 7.43 28.60 22.23
CA TRP A 97 7.70 28.43 20.80
C TRP A 97 8.31 27.07 20.46
N ILE A 98 9.08 26.44 21.36
CA ILE A 98 9.65 25.11 21.15
C ILE A 98 8.53 24.08 21.08
N LEU A 99 7.54 24.14 21.98
CA LEU A 99 6.39 23.25 21.95
C LEU A 99 5.53 23.48 20.70
N LEU A 100 5.36 24.73 20.25
CA LEU A 100 4.63 24.98 19.01
C LEU A 100 5.31 24.34 17.80
N ILE A 101 6.62 24.49 17.67
CA ILE A 101 7.39 23.87 16.58
C ILE A 101 7.29 22.34 16.66
N ALA A 102 7.47 21.76 17.85
CA ALA A 102 7.34 20.32 18.06
C ALA A 102 5.94 19.83 17.69
N GLY A 103 4.90 20.51 18.14
CA GLY A 103 3.50 20.18 17.85
C GLY A 103 3.16 20.28 16.36
N LEU A 104 3.69 21.29 15.66
CA LEU A 104 3.56 21.42 14.21
C LEU A 104 4.26 20.27 13.45
N ILE A 105 5.45 19.85 13.89
CA ILE A 105 6.18 18.73 13.29
C ILE A 105 5.37 17.44 13.47
N PHE A 106 4.96 17.09 14.70
CA PHE A 106 4.21 15.86 14.97
C PHE A 106 2.82 15.88 14.34
N GLY A 107 2.09 16.99 14.47
CA GLY A 107 0.78 17.15 13.87
C GLY A 107 0.82 17.13 12.35
N GLY A 108 1.80 17.81 11.75
CA GLY A 108 2.04 17.83 10.32
C GLY A 108 2.42 16.43 9.78
N ALA A 109 3.28 15.72 10.50
CA ALA A 109 3.62 14.32 10.17
C ALA A 109 2.37 13.44 10.22
N GLY A 110 1.58 13.50 11.31
CA GLY A 110 0.31 12.76 11.45
C GLY A 110 -0.67 13.06 10.32
N ALA A 111 -0.89 14.35 10.00
CA ALA A 111 -1.77 14.78 8.92
C ALA A 111 -1.30 14.27 7.55
N THR A 112 0.00 14.34 7.27
CA THR A 112 0.61 13.84 6.02
C THR A 112 0.47 12.33 5.91
N MET A 113 0.68 11.59 7.01
CA MET A 113 0.48 10.15 7.08
C MET A 113 -0.99 9.79 6.80
N PHE A 114 -1.95 10.46 7.42
CA PHE A 114 -3.36 10.29 7.10
C PHE A 114 -3.61 10.51 5.61
N TYR A 115 -3.17 11.63 5.05
CA TYR A 115 -3.39 11.94 3.65
C TYR A 115 -2.81 10.89 2.71
N THR A 116 -1.63 10.35 3.00
CA THR A 116 -0.96 9.37 2.12
C THR A 116 -1.52 7.95 2.26
N ILE A 117 -1.80 7.52 3.50
CA ILE A 117 -2.27 6.16 3.81
C ILE A 117 -3.73 5.97 3.43
N TYR A 118 -4.57 6.98 3.68
CA TYR A 118 -6.00 6.92 3.35
C TYR A 118 -6.32 7.09 1.86
N LYS A 119 -5.34 7.47 1.04
CA LYS A 119 -5.56 7.59 -0.41
C LYS A 119 -5.92 6.24 -1.01
N PRO A 120 -7.17 6.03 -1.48
CA PRO A 120 -7.64 4.74 -1.94
C PRO A 120 -6.86 4.25 -3.16
N ARG A 121 -6.60 2.94 -3.20
CA ARG A 121 -6.07 2.23 -4.37
C ARG A 121 -7.20 1.41 -4.96
N VAL A 122 -7.66 1.77 -6.14
CA VAL A 122 -8.91 1.27 -6.71
C VAL A 122 -8.65 0.47 -7.98
N PHE A 123 -9.22 -0.72 -8.06
CA PHE A 123 -9.34 -1.53 -9.27
C PHE A 123 -10.78 -1.43 -9.76
N ASP A 124 -10.99 -0.81 -10.91
CA ASP A 124 -12.31 -0.51 -11.45
C ASP A 124 -12.46 -1.07 -12.86
N LYS A 125 -13.21 -2.18 -13.00
CA LYS A 125 -13.49 -2.81 -14.29
C LYS A 125 -14.42 -1.99 -15.18
N GLN A 126 -15.34 -1.21 -14.61
CA GLN A 126 -16.24 -0.37 -15.41
C GLN A 126 -15.47 0.78 -16.05
N LEU A 127 -14.54 1.37 -15.29
CA LEU A 127 -13.66 2.40 -15.82
C LEU A 127 -12.53 1.81 -16.68
N GLY A 128 -12.12 0.56 -16.40
CA GLY A 128 -11.02 -0.14 -17.07
C GLY A 128 -9.63 0.22 -16.53
N TYR A 129 -9.52 0.78 -15.32
CA TYR A 129 -8.28 1.29 -14.76
C TYR A 129 -8.04 0.89 -13.31
N TYR A 130 -6.74 0.74 -12.97
CA TYR A 130 -6.22 0.86 -11.61
C TYR A 130 -5.74 2.27 -11.37
N TYR A 131 -6.04 2.82 -10.20
CA TYR A 131 -5.62 4.18 -9.83
C TYR A 131 -5.53 4.37 -8.32
N LYS A 132 -4.76 5.40 -7.90
CA LYS A 132 -4.67 5.87 -6.52
C LYS A 132 -5.16 7.30 -6.44
N SER A 133 -6.39 7.53 -5.94
CA SER A 133 -6.99 8.86 -5.91
C SER A 133 -8.08 8.98 -4.86
N TYR A 134 -8.20 10.17 -4.25
CA TYR A 134 -9.36 10.58 -3.45
C TYR A 134 -10.56 10.97 -4.32
N ASN A 135 -10.30 11.41 -5.55
CA ASN A 135 -11.37 11.81 -6.43
C ASN A 135 -12.17 10.58 -6.90
N THR A 136 -13.44 10.54 -6.52
CA THR A 136 -14.37 9.47 -6.88
C THR A 136 -15.10 9.75 -8.20
N LYS A 137 -15.13 11.01 -8.63
CA LYS A 137 -15.70 11.45 -9.91
C LYS A 137 -14.57 11.63 -10.92
N ILE A 138 -14.24 10.56 -11.63
CA ILE A 138 -13.16 10.55 -12.60
C ILE A 138 -13.77 10.80 -13.98
N HIS A 139 -13.36 11.88 -14.63
CA HIS A 139 -13.71 12.13 -16.03
C HIS A 139 -12.69 11.47 -16.96
N ARG A 140 -13.16 10.94 -18.09
CA ARG A 140 -12.27 10.29 -19.08
C ARG A 140 -11.14 11.19 -19.57
N ARG A 141 -11.32 12.52 -19.55
CA ARG A 141 -10.29 13.49 -19.91
C ARG A 141 -9.12 13.49 -18.92
N ASP A 142 -9.40 13.32 -17.61
CA ASP A 142 -8.37 13.31 -16.56
C ASP A 142 -7.49 12.06 -16.64
N ILE A 143 -8.02 10.98 -17.24
CA ILE A 143 -7.32 9.71 -17.40
C ILE A 143 -6.25 9.82 -18.49
N ALA A 144 -6.56 10.47 -19.60
CA ALA A 144 -5.67 10.56 -20.77
C ALA A 144 -4.36 11.32 -20.51
N THR A 145 -4.36 12.22 -19.52
CA THR A 145 -3.22 13.10 -19.22
C THR A 145 -2.41 12.69 -18.00
N SER A 146 -2.91 11.73 -17.21
CA SER A 146 -2.30 11.38 -15.91
C SER A 146 -1.66 9.98 -15.91
N LYS A 147 -0.36 9.92 -15.63
CA LYS A 147 0.39 8.67 -15.35
C LYS A 147 -0.11 7.90 -14.09
N THR A 148 -1.10 8.44 -13.40
CA THR A 148 -1.66 7.83 -12.18
C THR A 148 -2.63 6.69 -12.51
N TYR A 149 -3.18 6.67 -13.72
CA TYR A 149 -4.15 5.67 -14.18
C TYR A 149 -3.45 4.59 -15.00
N ILE A 150 -3.54 3.34 -14.54
CA ILE A 150 -2.96 2.19 -15.22
C ILE A 150 -4.12 1.40 -15.84
N PRO A 151 -4.15 1.21 -17.16
CA PRO A 151 -5.17 0.38 -17.80
C PRO A 151 -5.12 -1.04 -17.22
N LEU A 152 -6.25 -1.61 -16.81
CA LEU A 152 -6.28 -2.98 -16.26
C LEU A 152 -5.77 -4.00 -17.29
N LYS A 153 -5.99 -3.75 -18.58
CA LYS A 153 -5.50 -4.62 -19.66
C LYS A 153 -3.96 -4.66 -19.80
N SER A 154 -3.26 -3.63 -19.33
CA SER A 154 -1.79 -3.60 -19.33
C SER A 154 -1.17 -4.35 -18.16
N ILE A 155 -1.97 -4.75 -17.17
CA ILE A 155 -1.51 -5.54 -16.04
C ILE A 155 -1.47 -7.00 -16.47
N LYS A 156 -0.28 -7.63 -16.41
CA LYS A 156 -0.06 -9.00 -16.88
C LYS A 156 0.07 -10.01 -15.76
N ALA A 157 0.49 -9.57 -14.57
CA ALA A 157 0.59 -10.44 -13.39
C ALA A 157 0.50 -9.64 -12.09
N ILE A 158 0.20 -10.34 -11.01
CA ILE A 158 0.41 -9.88 -9.64
C ILE A 158 1.71 -10.52 -9.15
N GLN A 159 2.65 -9.71 -8.67
CA GLN A 159 3.90 -10.21 -8.12
C GLN A 159 3.87 -10.05 -6.59
N LEU A 160 4.16 -11.14 -5.88
CA LEU A 160 4.39 -11.14 -4.44
C LEU A 160 5.89 -11.23 -4.17
N ILE A 161 6.41 -10.32 -3.36
CA ILE A 161 7.81 -10.30 -2.94
C ILE A 161 7.83 -10.30 -1.42
N GLY A 162 8.61 -11.22 -0.84
CA GLY A 162 8.91 -11.24 0.59
C GLY A 162 10.27 -10.62 0.85
N GLU A 163 10.38 -9.84 1.90
CA GLU A 163 11.60 -9.23 2.40
C GLU A 163 11.76 -9.54 3.89
N HIS A 164 12.94 -10.01 4.28
CA HIS A 164 13.30 -10.15 5.69
C HIS A 164 14.12 -8.92 6.09
N ILE A 165 13.53 -8.09 6.96
CA ILE A 165 14.17 -6.86 7.45
C ILE A 165 14.77 -7.18 8.81
N LYS A 166 16.08 -6.99 8.93
CA LYS A 166 16.84 -7.20 10.14
C LYS A 166 17.49 -5.91 10.57
N SER A 167 17.27 -5.52 11.83
CA SER A 167 17.98 -4.44 12.52
C SER A 167 18.68 -5.01 13.77
N ASP A 168 19.47 -4.21 14.43
CA ASP A 168 20.22 -4.65 15.64
C ASP A 168 19.29 -5.10 16.78
N GLU A 169 18.08 -4.54 16.86
CA GLU A 169 17.15 -4.79 17.97
C GLU A 169 15.95 -5.66 17.59
N SER A 170 15.66 -5.82 16.29
CA SER A 170 14.46 -6.54 15.85
C SER A 170 14.60 -7.09 14.43
N SER A 171 13.84 -8.14 14.16
CA SER A 171 13.68 -8.63 12.78
C SER A 171 12.20 -8.89 12.49
N TYR A 172 11.80 -8.62 11.27
CA TYR A 172 10.44 -8.88 10.81
C TYR A 172 10.40 -9.15 9.31
N ASN A 173 9.32 -9.78 8.88
CA ASN A 173 9.06 -10.00 7.46
C ASN A 173 8.07 -8.97 6.95
N SER A 174 8.34 -8.44 5.77
CA SER A 174 7.43 -7.60 5.02
C SER A 174 7.17 -8.20 3.64
N PHE A 175 6.00 -7.96 3.11
CA PHE A 175 5.57 -8.53 1.84
C PHE A 175 4.98 -7.44 0.97
N GLU A 176 5.48 -7.34 -0.27
CA GLU A 176 4.96 -6.45 -1.29
C GLU A 176 3.99 -7.17 -2.22
N LEU A 177 2.89 -6.52 -2.56
CA LEU A 177 2.06 -6.86 -3.69
C LEU A 177 2.27 -5.82 -4.78
N ASN A 178 2.80 -6.25 -5.91
CA ASN A 178 3.11 -5.41 -7.06
C ASN A 178 2.29 -5.83 -8.27
N LEU A 179 1.88 -4.87 -9.10
CA LEU A 179 1.36 -5.12 -10.44
C LEU A 179 2.53 -5.16 -11.42
N VAL A 180 2.58 -6.18 -12.25
CA VAL A 180 3.52 -6.29 -13.37
C VAL A 180 2.81 -5.83 -14.64
N LEU A 181 3.41 -4.87 -15.33
CA LEU A 181 2.86 -4.30 -16.54
C LEU A 181 3.47 -4.94 -17.80
N GLU A 182 2.84 -4.68 -18.93
CA GLU A 182 3.22 -5.24 -20.24
C GLU A 182 4.65 -4.87 -20.68
N ASP A 183 5.16 -3.74 -20.21
CA ASP A 183 6.52 -3.25 -20.45
C ASP A 183 7.55 -3.79 -19.44
N ALA A 184 7.20 -4.79 -18.66
CA ALA A 184 7.98 -5.33 -17.53
C ALA A 184 8.18 -4.35 -16.36
N SER A 185 7.63 -3.15 -16.41
CA SER A 185 7.62 -2.26 -15.26
C SER A 185 6.71 -2.78 -14.15
N ARG A 186 6.99 -2.36 -12.91
CA ARG A 186 6.22 -2.79 -11.74
C ARG A 186 5.64 -1.60 -11.02
N LYS A 187 4.45 -1.80 -10.45
CA LYS A 187 3.78 -0.81 -9.61
C LYS A 187 3.43 -1.40 -8.27
N ASN A 188 4.04 -0.88 -7.21
CA ASN A 188 3.68 -1.28 -5.86
C ASN A 188 2.25 -0.86 -5.51
N VAL A 189 1.48 -1.81 -4.96
CA VAL A 189 0.11 -1.60 -4.51
C VAL A 189 0.06 -1.50 -3.00
N VAL A 190 0.52 -2.50 -2.27
CA VAL A 190 0.54 -2.53 -0.81
C VAL A 190 1.79 -3.26 -0.31
N ASP A 191 2.21 -2.88 0.90
CA ASP A 191 3.24 -3.54 1.67
C ASP A 191 2.71 -3.79 3.07
N HIS A 192 2.82 -5.03 3.58
CA HIS A 192 2.50 -5.32 4.97
C HIS A 192 3.09 -6.65 5.48
N GLY A 193 3.23 -6.77 6.80
CA GLY A 193 3.88 -7.91 7.45
C GLY A 193 3.01 -9.17 7.62
N ASN A 194 1.78 -9.21 7.07
CA ASN A 194 0.89 -10.36 7.22
C ASN A 194 0.82 -11.16 5.92
N LEU A 195 1.64 -12.22 5.82
CA LEU A 195 1.73 -13.09 4.64
C LEU A 195 0.37 -13.67 4.23
N LYS A 196 -0.38 -14.24 5.18
CA LYS A 196 -1.68 -14.86 4.89
C LYS A 196 -2.67 -13.87 4.26
N SER A 197 -2.67 -12.63 4.74
CA SER A 197 -3.56 -11.59 4.19
C SER A 197 -3.16 -11.15 2.80
N ILE A 198 -1.85 -10.97 2.52
CA ILE A 198 -1.42 -10.50 1.20
C ILE A 198 -1.60 -11.58 0.13
N ILE A 199 -1.46 -12.86 0.52
CA ILE A 199 -1.78 -13.99 -0.36
C ILE A 199 -3.27 -13.98 -0.73
N ALA A 200 -4.16 -13.90 0.26
CA ALA A 200 -5.60 -13.85 0.03
C ALA A 200 -6.03 -12.65 -0.84
N ASP A 201 -5.39 -11.50 -0.62
CA ASP A 201 -5.61 -10.31 -1.45
C ASP A 201 -5.15 -10.53 -2.90
N ALA A 202 -3.98 -11.18 -3.08
CA ALA A 202 -3.45 -11.51 -4.42
C ALA A 202 -4.34 -12.51 -5.15
N GLU A 203 -4.83 -13.56 -4.49
CA GLU A 203 -5.77 -14.53 -5.05
C GLU A 203 -7.07 -13.84 -5.49
N THR A 204 -7.65 -13.02 -4.62
CA THR A 204 -8.86 -12.25 -4.91
C THR A 204 -8.67 -11.34 -6.15
N LEU A 205 -7.54 -10.63 -6.22
CA LEU A 205 -7.25 -9.75 -7.35
C LEU A 205 -6.90 -10.52 -8.62
N SER A 206 -6.19 -11.66 -8.50
CA SER A 206 -5.90 -12.56 -9.62
C SER A 206 -7.17 -13.08 -10.28
N GLU A 207 -8.12 -13.54 -9.48
CA GLU A 207 -9.46 -13.94 -9.97
C GLU A 207 -10.22 -12.76 -10.58
N PHE A 208 -10.24 -11.63 -9.87
CA PHE A 208 -10.92 -10.44 -10.36
C PHE A 208 -10.33 -9.94 -11.68
N LEU A 209 -9.02 -9.91 -11.86
CA LEU A 209 -8.37 -9.41 -13.08
C LEU A 209 -8.15 -10.50 -14.14
N ASN A 210 -8.29 -11.76 -13.78
CA ASN A 210 -7.99 -12.95 -14.60
C ASN A 210 -6.52 -12.94 -15.09
N ILE A 211 -5.59 -12.78 -14.16
CA ILE A 211 -4.14 -12.74 -14.39
C ILE A 211 -3.39 -13.62 -13.38
N PRO A 212 -2.20 -14.16 -13.72
CA PRO A 212 -1.45 -15.03 -12.83
C PRO A 212 -0.83 -14.29 -11.63
N ILE A 213 -0.49 -15.06 -10.59
CA ILE A 213 0.32 -14.62 -9.46
C ILE A 213 1.73 -15.14 -9.66
N TRP A 214 2.73 -14.24 -9.53
CA TRP A 214 4.13 -14.58 -9.56
C TRP A 214 4.77 -14.39 -8.19
N HIS A 215 5.44 -15.41 -7.72
CA HIS A 215 6.25 -15.33 -6.51
C HIS A 215 7.69 -15.01 -6.86
N ALA A 216 8.25 -13.99 -6.20
CA ALA A 216 9.64 -13.63 -6.33
C ALA A 216 10.30 -13.71 -4.96
N GLY A 217 11.26 -14.62 -4.83
CA GLY A 217 12.01 -14.84 -3.62
C GLY A 217 11.30 -15.75 -2.61
N SER A 218 11.86 -16.96 -2.39
CA SER A 218 11.74 -17.57 -1.08
C SER A 218 12.51 -16.69 -0.11
N LEU A 219 11.90 -16.28 1.01
CA LEU A 219 12.67 -15.84 2.16
C LEU A 219 13.62 -17.01 2.48
N LYS A 220 14.89 -16.87 2.12
CA LYS A 220 15.90 -17.79 2.61
C LYS A 220 16.13 -17.43 4.07
N ASP A 221 16.02 -18.45 4.92
CA ASP A 221 16.43 -18.39 6.32
C ASP A 221 17.89 -17.97 6.46
#